data_02d21ef6e35e99a2ee6ab462d0f794dd
#
_entry.id   02d21ef6e35e99a2ee6ab462d0f794dd
#
_cell.length_a   1.000
_cell.length_b   1.000
_cell.length_c   1.000
_cell.angle_alpha   90.00
_cell.angle_beta   90.00
_cell.angle_gamma   90.00
#
_symmetry.space_group_name_H-M   'P 1'
#
loop_
_entity.id
_entity.type
_entity.pdbx_description
1 polymer ?
#
loop_
_entity_poly.entity_id
_entity_poly.type
_entity_poly.pdbx_seq_one_letter_code
_entity_poly.pdbx_strand_id
1 'polypeptide(L)'
;ILPRMAALAEVQWTQPEKKDYADFTQRLPRLIKFYQRDSMNYAKHIFDIQAEYTTTQEEDGSDSGAIVATLRTIDNAPIYYTLDGTEPTTASEQYNGTGIVIRQSADLRAVAIRPEGKSKVTEKNFYINKATFCPIELTGTQPTPKYAFKGATALVDGMSGIDNYATGEWIGFLDG
;
A
#
# COMPACT_ATOMS: atom_id res chain seq x y z
N ILE A 1 8.62 -11.09 17.24
CA ILE A 1 10.05 -10.76 17.43
C ILE A 1 10.86 -11.07 16.18
N LEU A 2 10.78 -12.29 15.64
CA LEU A 2 11.40 -12.66 14.36
C LEU A 2 10.57 -12.12 13.18
N PRO A 3 11.17 -11.62 12.10
CA PRO A 3 12.60 -11.52 11.81
C PRO A 3 13.29 -10.22 12.29
N ARG A 4 12.61 -9.35 13.06
CA ARG A 4 13.19 -8.07 13.52
C ARG A 4 14.48 -8.24 14.32
N MET A 5 14.61 -9.34 15.06
CA MET A 5 15.88 -9.65 15.76
C MET A 5 17.04 -9.87 14.78
N ALA A 6 16.78 -10.49 13.63
CA ALA A 6 17.82 -10.65 12.60
C ALA A 6 18.26 -9.29 12.04
N ALA A 7 17.31 -8.37 11.81
CA ALA A 7 17.64 -7.02 11.39
C ALA A 7 18.48 -6.27 12.44
N LEU A 8 18.14 -6.44 13.72
CA LEU A 8 18.92 -5.85 14.80
C LEU A 8 20.35 -6.44 14.87
N ALA A 9 20.49 -7.76 14.74
CA ALA A 9 21.78 -8.42 14.67
C ALA A 9 22.62 -7.90 13.48
N GLU A 10 22.01 -7.80 12.30
CA GLU A 10 22.66 -7.22 11.12
C GLU A 10 23.20 -5.82 11.38
N VAL A 11 22.40 -4.96 12.02
CA VAL A 11 22.81 -3.59 12.35
C VAL A 11 23.96 -3.57 13.35
N GLN A 12 24.00 -4.50 14.31
CA GLN A 12 25.03 -4.54 15.34
C GLN A 12 26.36 -5.14 14.87
N TRP A 13 26.31 -6.13 13.97
CA TRP A 13 27.49 -6.87 13.55
C TRP A 13 28.11 -6.34 12.23
N THR A 14 27.35 -5.56 11.45
CA THR A 14 27.82 -5.00 10.19
C THR A 14 28.45 -3.64 10.40
N GLN A 15 29.62 -3.41 9.83
CA GLN A 15 30.30 -2.11 9.84
C GLN A 15 29.38 -1.04 9.22
N PRO A 16 29.34 0.20 9.75
CA PRO A 16 28.40 1.23 9.32
C PRO A 16 28.37 1.47 7.80
N GLU A 17 29.52 1.47 7.16
CA GLU A 17 29.69 1.69 5.72
C GLU A 17 29.24 0.53 4.84
N LYS A 18 29.00 -0.65 5.44
CA LYS A 18 28.53 -1.87 4.74
C LYS A 18 27.06 -2.18 5.00
N LYS A 19 26.37 -1.33 5.76
CA LYS A 19 24.95 -1.51 6.03
C LYS A 19 24.13 -1.22 4.80
N ASP A 20 23.46 -2.24 4.26
CA ASP A 20 22.58 -2.17 3.10
C ASP A 20 21.27 -2.86 3.40
N TYR A 21 20.21 -2.06 3.49
CA TYR A 21 18.86 -2.57 3.75
C TYR A 21 18.33 -3.42 2.59
N ALA A 22 18.63 -3.05 1.35
CA ALA A 22 18.19 -3.78 0.18
C ALA A 22 18.84 -5.17 0.11
N ASP A 23 20.16 -5.25 0.37
CA ASP A 23 20.86 -6.54 0.46
C ASP A 23 20.29 -7.40 1.61
N PHE A 24 20.07 -6.82 2.78
CA PHE A 24 19.46 -7.54 3.90
C PHE A 24 18.09 -8.13 3.51
N THR A 25 17.23 -7.35 2.87
CA THR A 25 15.88 -7.80 2.49
C THR A 25 15.91 -8.89 1.42
N GLN A 26 16.87 -8.87 0.50
CA GLN A 26 17.08 -9.94 -0.48
C GLN A 26 17.52 -11.27 0.18
N ARG A 27 18.26 -11.21 1.27
CA ARG A 27 18.68 -12.40 2.04
C ARG A 27 17.60 -12.94 2.97
N LEU A 28 16.60 -12.13 3.31
CA LEU A 28 15.56 -12.46 4.28
C LEU A 28 14.77 -13.75 3.92
N PRO A 29 14.36 -14.01 2.67
CA PRO A 29 13.66 -15.25 2.31
C PRO A 29 14.49 -16.51 2.64
N ARG A 30 15.81 -16.45 2.49
CA ARG A 30 16.71 -17.55 2.89
C ARG A 30 16.69 -17.78 4.39
N LEU A 31 16.72 -16.72 5.18
CA LEU A 31 16.63 -16.81 6.64
C LEU A 31 15.29 -17.40 7.08
N ILE A 32 14.19 -17.02 6.43
CA ILE A 32 12.87 -17.58 6.72
C ILE A 32 12.80 -19.08 6.49
N LYS A 33 13.50 -19.62 5.51
CA LYS A 33 13.58 -21.08 5.30
C LYS A 33 14.19 -21.81 6.51
N PHE A 34 15.15 -21.21 7.20
CA PHE A 34 15.66 -21.76 8.45
C PHE A 34 14.60 -21.74 9.56
N TYR A 35 13.84 -20.63 9.68
CA TYR A 35 12.77 -20.55 10.67
C TYR A 35 11.69 -21.61 10.42
N GLN A 36 11.32 -21.81 9.16
CA GLN A 36 10.34 -22.84 8.76
C GLN A 36 10.84 -24.26 9.06
N ARG A 37 12.08 -24.57 8.68
CA ARG A 37 12.71 -25.87 8.96
C ARG A 37 12.71 -26.19 10.45
N ASP A 38 13.03 -25.19 11.28
CA ASP A 38 13.17 -25.35 12.72
C ASP A 38 11.85 -25.07 13.47
N SER A 39 10.72 -25.01 12.73
CA SER A 39 9.36 -24.73 13.27
C SER A 39 9.28 -23.49 14.15
N MET A 40 10.10 -22.50 13.88
CA MET A 40 10.07 -21.22 14.60
C MET A 40 8.91 -20.35 14.15
N ASN A 41 8.20 -19.78 15.12
CA ASN A 41 7.15 -18.81 14.80
C ASN A 41 7.77 -17.44 14.46
N TYR A 42 7.36 -16.86 13.32
CA TYR A 42 7.83 -15.56 12.85
C TYR A 42 6.68 -14.71 12.30
N ALA A 43 6.89 -13.40 12.24
CA ALA A 43 5.91 -12.45 11.71
C ALA A 43 5.86 -12.53 10.18
N LYS A 44 4.79 -13.11 9.64
CA LYS A 44 4.60 -13.30 8.20
C LYS A 44 4.22 -12.01 7.46
N HIS A 45 3.63 -11.04 8.16
CA HIS A 45 3.15 -9.78 7.58
C HIS A 45 4.24 -8.94 6.89
N ILE A 46 5.53 -9.22 7.13
CA ILE A 46 6.63 -8.57 6.41
C ILE A 46 6.62 -8.87 4.90
N PHE A 47 5.97 -9.96 4.51
CA PHE A 47 5.81 -10.39 3.13
C PHE A 47 4.48 -9.98 2.51
N ASP A 48 3.64 -9.25 3.25
CA ASP A 48 2.40 -8.70 2.72
C ASP A 48 2.70 -7.61 1.69
N ILE A 49 1.74 -7.35 0.83
CA ILE A 49 1.84 -6.29 -0.16
C ILE A 49 1.82 -4.94 0.55
N GLN A 50 2.76 -4.10 0.23
CA GLN A 50 2.76 -2.68 0.53
C GLN A 50 2.12 -1.98 -0.67
N ALA A 51 1.00 -1.30 -0.42
CA ALA A 51 0.25 -0.58 -1.45
C ALA A 51 0.33 0.93 -1.17
N GLU A 52 0.57 1.68 -2.21
CA GLU A 52 0.57 3.14 -2.19
C GLU A 52 -0.40 3.63 -3.27
N TYR A 53 -1.20 4.63 -2.93
CA TYR A 53 -2.23 5.18 -3.81
C TYR A 53 -2.00 6.67 -4.00
N THR A 54 -1.87 7.08 -5.25
CA THR A 54 -1.70 8.48 -5.64
C THR A 54 -2.78 8.89 -6.63
N THR A 55 -3.15 10.16 -6.64
CA THR A 55 -4.04 10.73 -7.65
C THR A 55 -3.21 11.46 -8.68
N THR A 56 -3.57 11.30 -9.94
CA THR A 56 -3.04 12.10 -11.06
C THR A 56 -4.16 12.92 -11.66
N GLN A 57 -3.86 14.18 -12.04
CA GLN A 57 -4.75 15.01 -12.84
C GLN A 57 -4.12 15.17 -14.23
N GLU A 58 -4.94 15.29 -15.25
CA GLU A 58 -4.44 15.60 -16.60
C GLU A 58 -3.89 17.03 -16.62
N GLU A 59 -2.78 17.25 -17.31
CA GLU A 59 -2.11 18.55 -17.39
C GLU A 59 -2.91 19.62 -18.15
N ASP A 60 -3.93 19.20 -18.91
CA ASP A 60 -4.79 20.08 -19.71
C ASP A 60 -5.83 20.86 -18.87
N GLY A 61 -5.85 20.67 -17.55
CA GLY A 61 -6.81 21.29 -16.64
C GLY A 61 -8.22 20.74 -16.76
N SER A 62 -8.41 19.59 -17.43
CA SER A 62 -9.68 18.90 -17.43
C SER A 62 -9.97 18.31 -16.04
N ASP A 63 -11.27 18.16 -15.71
CA ASP A 63 -11.71 17.49 -14.47
C ASP A 63 -11.45 15.96 -14.51
N SER A 64 -10.59 15.52 -15.42
CA SER A 64 -10.21 14.12 -15.58
C SER A 64 -8.97 13.81 -14.75
N GLY A 65 -9.08 12.74 -14.01
CA GLY A 65 -7.99 12.24 -13.18
C GLY A 65 -7.98 10.72 -13.15
N ALA A 66 -6.99 10.18 -12.47
CA ALA A 66 -6.92 8.75 -12.20
C ALA A 66 -6.30 8.51 -10.82
N ILE A 67 -6.65 7.38 -10.23
CA ILE A 67 -5.91 6.84 -9.10
C ILE A 67 -4.88 5.87 -9.65
N VAL A 68 -3.65 5.96 -9.18
CA VAL A 68 -2.58 5.03 -9.50
C VAL A 68 -2.25 4.23 -8.26
N ALA A 69 -2.47 2.92 -8.32
CA ALA A 69 -2.10 2.00 -7.25
C ALA A 69 -0.74 1.37 -7.56
N THR A 70 0.24 1.63 -6.71
CA THR A 70 1.58 1.02 -6.77
C THR A 70 1.68 -0.06 -5.72
N LEU A 71 2.04 -1.27 -6.14
CA LEU A 71 2.11 -2.44 -5.29
C LEU A 71 3.57 -2.95 -5.22
N ARG A 72 4.01 -3.33 -4.05
CA ARG A 72 5.34 -3.92 -3.88
C ARG A 72 5.36 -4.95 -2.75
N THR A 73 6.27 -5.89 -2.84
CA THR A 73 6.64 -6.79 -1.74
C THR A 73 8.12 -6.62 -1.44
N ILE A 74 8.53 -6.95 -0.22
CA ILE A 74 9.91 -6.79 0.24
C ILE A 74 10.89 -7.68 -0.55
N ASP A 75 10.42 -8.78 -1.12
CA ASP A 75 11.19 -9.79 -1.83
C ASP A 75 10.90 -9.84 -3.34
N ASN A 76 10.20 -8.83 -3.87
CA ASN A 76 9.78 -8.74 -5.28
C ASN A 76 9.00 -9.99 -5.76
N ALA A 77 8.21 -10.60 -4.87
CA ALA A 77 7.38 -11.73 -5.24
C ALA A 77 6.31 -11.32 -6.27
N PRO A 78 5.91 -12.23 -7.18
CA PRO A 78 4.84 -11.97 -8.14
C PRO A 78 3.55 -11.58 -7.44
N ILE A 79 2.95 -10.46 -7.85
CA ILE A 79 1.68 -9.96 -7.35
C ILE A 79 0.63 -10.16 -8.43
N TYR A 80 -0.51 -10.74 -8.05
CA TYR A 80 -1.69 -10.90 -8.91
C TYR A 80 -2.83 -10.06 -8.34
N TYR A 81 -3.63 -9.46 -9.20
CA TYR A 81 -4.70 -8.58 -8.76
C TYR A 81 -5.97 -8.71 -9.59
N THR A 82 -7.08 -8.22 -9.03
CA THR A 82 -8.39 -8.04 -9.67
C THR A 82 -8.91 -6.65 -9.34
N LEU A 83 -9.82 -6.13 -10.15
CA LEU A 83 -10.47 -4.83 -9.96
C LEU A 83 -11.99 -4.94 -9.74
N ASP A 84 -12.51 -6.15 -9.75
CA ASP A 84 -13.93 -6.49 -9.61
C ASP A 84 -14.30 -7.07 -8.24
N GLY A 85 -13.34 -7.06 -7.29
CA GLY A 85 -13.54 -7.60 -5.95
C GLY A 85 -13.46 -9.14 -5.86
N THR A 86 -13.18 -9.85 -6.94
CA THR A 86 -12.94 -11.28 -6.90
C THR A 86 -11.59 -11.62 -6.27
N GLU A 87 -11.44 -12.82 -5.70
CA GLU A 87 -10.17 -13.23 -5.10
C GLU A 87 -9.12 -13.50 -6.18
N PRO A 88 -7.93 -12.82 -6.12
CA PRO A 88 -6.91 -13.01 -7.14
C PRO A 88 -6.23 -14.38 -7.04
N THR A 89 -5.90 -14.93 -8.21
CA THR A 89 -5.21 -16.20 -8.37
C THR A 89 -4.08 -16.06 -9.37
N THR A 90 -3.32 -17.12 -9.63
CA THR A 90 -2.28 -17.14 -10.69
C THR A 90 -2.85 -16.99 -12.10
N ALA A 91 -4.18 -17.10 -12.28
CA ALA A 91 -4.86 -16.85 -13.55
C ALA A 91 -5.31 -15.38 -13.69
N SER A 92 -5.26 -14.60 -12.62
CA SER A 92 -5.58 -13.17 -12.60
C SER A 92 -4.45 -12.37 -13.24
N GLU A 93 -4.69 -11.08 -13.47
CA GLU A 93 -3.69 -10.18 -14.03
C GLU A 93 -2.48 -10.05 -13.10
N GLN A 94 -1.29 -10.20 -13.67
CA GLN A 94 -0.05 -10.04 -12.93
C GLN A 94 0.39 -8.57 -12.96
N TYR A 95 0.70 -8.02 -11.79
CA TYR A 95 1.23 -6.68 -11.65
C TYR A 95 2.63 -6.56 -12.28
N ASN A 96 2.80 -5.62 -13.19
CA ASN A 96 4.02 -5.43 -13.98
C ASN A 96 4.99 -4.36 -13.42
N GLY A 97 4.65 -3.72 -12.29
CA GLY A 97 5.48 -2.67 -11.66
C GLY A 97 5.21 -1.24 -12.12
N THR A 98 4.36 -1.01 -13.13
CA THR A 98 4.14 0.35 -13.67
C THR A 98 3.00 1.13 -13.00
N GLY A 99 2.33 0.53 -12.03
CA GLY A 99 1.13 1.10 -11.41
C GLY A 99 -0.16 0.69 -12.12
N ILE A 100 -1.21 0.48 -11.34
CA ILE A 100 -2.56 0.15 -11.84
C ILE A 100 -3.32 1.46 -11.94
N VAL A 101 -3.70 1.84 -13.15
CA VAL A 101 -4.44 3.09 -13.41
C VAL A 101 -5.94 2.83 -13.29
N ILE A 102 -6.58 3.51 -12.36
CA ILE A 102 -8.00 3.35 -12.02
C ILE A 102 -8.74 4.64 -12.37
N ARG A 103 -9.63 4.58 -13.35
CA ARG A 103 -10.43 5.71 -13.87
C ARG A 103 -11.93 5.57 -13.61
N GLN A 104 -12.36 4.48 -13.03
CA GLN A 104 -13.75 4.21 -12.64
C GLN A 104 -13.77 3.48 -11.30
N SER A 105 -14.92 3.45 -10.66
CA SER A 105 -15.09 2.74 -9.39
C SER A 105 -14.65 1.29 -9.53
N ALA A 106 -13.88 0.80 -8.58
CA ALA A 106 -13.28 -0.53 -8.62
C ALA A 106 -13.01 -1.05 -7.20
N ASP A 107 -13.07 -2.36 -7.06
CA ASP A 107 -12.72 -3.08 -5.84
C ASP A 107 -11.42 -3.84 -6.07
N LEU A 108 -10.29 -3.18 -5.77
CA LEU A 108 -8.96 -3.78 -5.91
C LEU A 108 -8.76 -4.86 -4.85
N ARG A 109 -8.40 -6.04 -5.30
CA ARG A 109 -7.82 -7.10 -4.47
C ARG A 109 -6.50 -7.53 -5.05
N ALA A 110 -5.50 -7.71 -4.20
CA ALA A 110 -4.16 -8.12 -4.62
C ALA A 110 -3.57 -9.14 -3.66
N VAL A 111 -2.84 -10.10 -4.20
CA VAL A 111 -2.15 -11.15 -3.44
C VAL A 111 -0.77 -11.42 -4.03
N ALA A 112 0.24 -11.54 -3.19
CA ALA A 112 1.55 -12.03 -3.59
C ALA A 112 1.60 -13.55 -3.45
N ILE A 113 1.96 -14.25 -4.52
CA ILE A 113 1.99 -15.72 -4.56
C ILE A 113 3.45 -16.21 -4.67
N ARG A 114 3.83 -17.08 -3.74
CA ARG A 114 5.16 -17.68 -3.63
C ARG A 114 5.04 -19.19 -3.60
N PRO A 115 6.11 -19.94 -3.89
CA PRO A 115 6.11 -21.40 -3.71
C PRO A 115 5.74 -21.83 -2.29
N GLU A 116 6.10 -21.03 -1.29
CA GLU A 116 5.88 -21.30 0.12
C GLU A 116 4.47 -20.88 0.61
N GLY A 117 3.69 -20.17 -0.21
CA GLY A 117 2.33 -19.74 0.11
C GLY A 117 1.99 -18.34 -0.37
N LYS A 118 0.79 -17.92 -0.03
CA LYS A 118 0.23 -16.61 -0.38
C LYS A 118 0.42 -15.59 0.75
N SER A 119 0.53 -14.31 0.40
CA SER A 119 0.38 -13.20 1.38
C SER A 119 -1.08 -13.09 1.86
N LYS A 120 -1.30 -12.23 2.84
CA LYS A 120 -2.65 -11.70 3.08
C LYS A 120 -3.13 -10.98 1.82
N VAL A 121 -4.43 -11.05 1.54
CA VAL A 121 -5.05 -10.25 0.47
C VAL A 121 -5.06 -8.79 0.91
N THR A 122 -4.57 -7.92 0.05
CA THR A 122 -4.67 -6.47 0.19
C THR A 122 -5.92 -6.02 -0.56
N GLU A 123 -6.80 -5.28 0.12
CA GLU A 123 -8.08 -4.82 -0.43
C GLU A 123 -8.14 -3.30 -0.35
N LYS A 124 -8.68 -2.66 -1.39
CA LYS A 124 -8.98 -1.23 -1.42
C LYS A 124 -10.12 -0.96 -2.40
N ASN A 125 -11.13 -0.24 -1.91
CA ASN A 125 -12.27 0.18 -2.73
C ASN A 125 -12.06 1.61 -3.19
N PHE A 126 -12.39 1.87 -4.45
CA PHE A 126 -12.33 3.18 -5.08
C PHE A 126 -13.71 3.58 -5.55
N TYR A 127 -14.12 4.81 -5.22
CA TYR A 127 -15.44 5.36 -5.53
C TYR A 127 -15.29 6.59 -6.40
N ILE A 128 -15.32 6.41 -7.72
CA ILE A 128 -15.19 7.49 -8.68
C ILE A 128 -16.58 7.93 -9.13
N ASN A 129 -16.87 9.21 -8.97
CA ASN A 129 -18.13 9.85 -9.35
C ASN A 129 -17.84 11.22 -10.00
N LYS A 130 -18.89 11.97 -10.32
CA LYS A 130 -18.76 13.27 -11.01
C LYS A 130 -18.00 14.34 -10.23
N ALA A 131 -17.92 14.24 -8.91
CA ALA A 131 -17.17 15.20 -8.07
C ALA A 131 -15.72 14.75 -7.87
N THR A 132 -15.39 13.50 -8.19
CA THR A 132 -14.03 12.98 -8.01
C THR A 132 -13.07 13.71 -8.94
N PHE A 133 -11.94 14.15 -8.37
CA PHE A 133 -10.89 14.96 -9.01
C PHE A 133 -11.26 16.41 -9.36
N CYS A 134 -12.52 16.84 -9.11
CA CYS A 134 -12.88 18.23 -9.32
C CYS A 134 -12.14 19.16 -8.36
N PRO A 135 -11.82 20.39 -8.78
CA PRO A 135 -11.30 21.42 -7.88
C PRO A 135 -12.27 21.66 -6.73
N ILE A 136 -11.76 21.71 -5.52
CA ILE A 136 -12.57 21.93 -4.30
C ILE A 136 -11.90 22.94 -3.38
N GLU A 137 -12.69 23.82 -2.81
CA GLU A 137 -12.27 24.77 -1.78
C GLU A 137 -13.13 24.63 -0.54
N LEU A 138 -12.50 24.62 0.63
CA LEU A 138 -13.19 24.63 1.92
C LEU A 138 -13.47 26.08 2.33
N THR A 139 -14.74 26.43 2.42
CA THR A 139 -15.19 27.73 2.92
C THR A 139 -15.57 27.61 4.40
N GLY A 140 -15.02 28.47 5.27
CA GLY A 140 -15.28 28.44 6.72
C GLY A 140 -14.22 27.70 7.51
N THR A 141 -14.65 26.80 8.40
CA THR A 141 -13.74 26.08 9.31
C THR A 141 -12.75 25.22 8.53
N GLN A 142 -11.47 25.39 8.81
CA GLN A 142 -10.40 24.59 8.21
C GLN A 142 -10.15 23.31 9.02
N PRO A 143 -9.64 22.26 8.39
CA PRO A 143 -9.28 21.02 9.10
C PRO A 143 -8.26 21.30 10.19
N THR A 144 -8.40 20.61 11.31
CA THR A 144 -7.39 20.66 12.37
C THR A 144 -6.04 20.15 11.85
N PRO A 145 -4.92 20.84 12.11
CA PRO A 145 -3.61 20.44 11.56
C PRO A 145 -3.25 18.97 11.80
N LYS A 146 -3.65 18.41 12.94
CA LYS A 146 -3.45 17.00 13.29
C LYS A 146 -4.21 16.03 12.36
N TYR A 147 -5.34 16.46 11.78
CA TYR A 147 -6.22 15.66 10.94
C TYR A 147 -6.46 16.34 9.58
N ALA A 148 -5.50 17.11 9.12
CA ALA A 148 -5.63 17.80 7.83
C ALA A 148 -5.41 16.88 6.62
N PHE A 149 -4.74 15.73 6.80
CA PHE A 149 -4.38 14.77 5.75
C PHE A 149 -3.90 15.46 4.46
N LYS A 150 -4.63 15.30 3.35
CA LYS A 150 -4.37 15.97 2.06
C LYS A 150 -5.16 17.28 1.90
N GLY A 151 -5.79 17.78 2.99
CA GLY A 151 -6.67 18.94 2.91
C GLY A 151 -7.97 18.66 2.15
N ALA A 152 -8.52 19.70 1.50
CA ALA A 152 -9.79 19.61 0.77
C ALA A 152 -9.83 18.49 -0.26
N THR A 153 -8.73 18.21 -0.96
CA THR A 153 -8.67 17.21 -2.03
C THR A 153 -8.96 15.79 -1.56
N ALA A 154 -8.79 15.51 -0.26
CA ALA A 154 -9.16 14.21 0.32
C ALA A 154 -10.67 13.90 0.23
N LEU A 155 -11.51 14.92 0.06
CA LEU A 155 -12.96 14.74 -0.07
C LEU A 155 -13.40 14.32 -1.47
N VAL A 156 -12.53 14.48 -2.45
CA VAL A 156 -12.81 14.23 -3.86
C VAL A 156 -11.73 13.36 -4.53
N ASP A 157 -10.92 12.64 -3.76
CA ASP A 157 -9.85 11.78 -4.29
C ASP A 157 -10.32 10.38 -4.71
N GLY A 158 -11.60 10.06 -4.48
CA GLY A 158 -12.19 8.76 -4.82
C GLY A 158 -11.77 7.60 -3.91
N MET A 159 -11.09 7.90 -2.79
CA MET A 159 -10.59 6.91 -1.85
C MET A 159 -11.29 7.02 -0.49
N SER A 160 -11.63 5.89 0.10
CA SER A 160 -12.10 5.85 1.49
C SER A 160 -10.92 5.65 2.44
N GLY A 161 -10.94 6.35 3.56
CA GLY A 161 -10.07 6.03 4.67
C GLY A 161 -10.36 4.63 5.23
N ILE A 162 -9.37 4.03 5.87
CA ILE A 162 -9.58 2.78 6.62
C ILE A 162 -10.21 3.08 7.99
N ASP A 163 -10.71 2.05 8.68
CA ASP A 163 -11.40 2.19 9.99
C ASP A 163 -10.52 2.81 11.10
N ASN A 164 -9.21 2.85 10.91
CA ASN A 164 -8.29 3.42 11.86
C ASN A 164 -7.95 4.87 11.50
N TYR A 165 -8.58 5.84 12.16
CA TYR A 165 -8.32 7.28 11.97
C TYR A 165 -6.88 7.73 12.29
N ALA A 166 -6.12 6.94 13.05
CA ALA A 166 -4.73 7.27 13.42
C ALA A 166 -3.74 7.08 12.27
N THR A 167 -4.14 6.50 11.14
CA THR A 167 -3.28 6.27 9.96
C THR A 167 -3.05 7.52 9.12
N GLY A 168 -3.74 8.63 9.43
CA GLY A 168 -3.60 9.88 8.69
C GLY A 168 -4.40 9.95 7.39
N GLU A 169 -5.33 9.04 7.15
CA GLU A 169 -6.22 9.02 5.96
C GLU A 169 -7.55 9.77 6.19
N TRP A 170 -7.68 10.48 7.29
CA TRP A 170 -8.91 11.17 7.69
C TRP A 170 -8.70 12.68 7.74
N ILE A 171 -9.71 13.40 7.25
CA ILE A 171 -9.81 14.84 7.45
C ILE A 171 -10.77 15.12 8.62
N GLY A 172 -10.32 15.87 9.61
CA GLY A 172 -11.10 16.16 10.82
C GLY A 172 -11.19 17.64 11.11
N PHE A 173 -12.37 18.04 11.56
CA PHE A 173 -12.67 19.41 11.99
C PHE A 173 -12.94 19.39 13.49
N LEU A 174 -12.44 20.37 14.20
CA LEU A 174 -12.87 20.65 15.58
C LEU A 174 -13.99 21.70 15.51
N ASP A 175 -15.13 21.36 16.08
CA ASP A 175 -16.16 22.36 16.34
C ASP A 175 -15.60 23.38 17.34
N GLY A 176 -15.71 24.65 16.98
CA GLY A 176 -15.28 25.77 17.82
C GLY A 176 -16.25 26.03 18.98
#